data_18e6263d302c121d25bb6ec51e1ad244
#
_entry.id   18e6263d302c121d25bb6ec51e1ad244
#
_cell.length_a   1.000
_cell.length_b   1.000
_cell.length_c   1.000
_cell.angle_alpha   90.00
_cell.angle_beta   90.00
_cell.angle_gamma   90.00
#
_symmetry.space_group_name_H-M   'P 1'
#
loop_
_entity.id
_entity.type
_entity.pdbx_description
1 polymer ?
#
loop_
_entity_poly.entity_id
_entity_poly.type
_entity_poly.pdbx_seq_one_letter_code
_entity_poly.pdbx_strand_id
1 'polypeptide(L)'
;MVEMKRKVAIFLCMIMTLGLLSGCGKQETIQTNSGENQNTVEEESEVKEENEVQAENVINEEKEEKNVEEKEIAIEELTAADVVSAMKIGWNLGNTFDSFNANYSIDMSTEAFETAWGNPVTTKELIDAVVAKGFNVIRIPVTWDGHLIEEENWKIKEDWLDRVQEVVDYAYDNGVYVILNTHHESWYDPYYENEERAKEIMAAVWSQIAERFQDYDEHLIFEGMNEPRKIGTEVEWTGGDQEGWDVVNSLNETFVKTIRESGGNNPYRILLVTGYAANGWVGIKHLKVPDDNKVAVSVHAYEPYEFALNLQGRGNWNHDTTNIDMIMNSLDTLFLSKGIPVVMGEFGALTKKAEGNEQDRAEFAEYYVNAAAKKGIPCLWWDNGAFYGSGELFGLIDRKTYEWKYPSIVDGMMKGIAEAE
;
A
#
# COMPACT_ATOMS: atom_id res chain seq x y z
N MET A 1 5.50 43.41 -14.49
CA MET A 1 4.68 43.44 -13.28
C MET A 1 3.29 42.96 -13.69
N VAL A 2 3.11 41.64 -13.75
CA VAL A 2 1.82 41.03 -14.00
C VAL A 2 1.66 39.98 -12.89
N GLU A 3 0.80 40.33 -11.94
CA GLU A 3 0.39 39.43 -10.86
C GLU A 3 -0.47 38.32 -11.46
N MET A 4 0.07 37.13 -11.54
CA MET A 4 -0.69 35.91 -11.85
C MET A 4 -1.32 35.37 -10.57
N LYS A 5 -2.60 35.60 -10.42
CA LYS A 5 -3.40 35.08 -9.30
C LYS A 5 -3.52 33.58 -9.45
N ARG A 6 -2.75 32.83 -8.65
CA ARG A 6 -2.97 31.38 -8.43
C ARG A 6 -4.32 31.20 -7.72
N LYS A 7 -5.28 30.61 -8.38
CA LYS A 7 -6.50 30.10 -7.74
C LYS A 7 -6.16 28.74 -7.16
N VAL A 8 -5.87 28.71 -5.86
CA VAL A 8 -5.77 27.49 -5.07
C VAL A 8 -7.20 26.98 -4.85
N ALA A 9 -7.50 25.79 -5.30
CA ALA A 9 -8.73 25.09 -4.94
C ALA A 9 -8.60 24.62 -3.48
N ILE A 10 -9.17 25.42 -2.57
CA ILE A 10 -9.20 25.10 -1.14
C ILE A 10 -10.36 24.14 -0.92
N PHE A 11 -10.08 22.87 -0.60
CA PHE A 11 -11.04 21.97 0.02
C PHE A 11 -11.13 22.31 1.49
N LEU A 12 -12.22 22.94 1.89
CA LEU A 12 -12.50 23.37 3.25
C LEU A 12 -13.04 22.18 4.07
N CYS A 13 -12.22 21.63 4.96
CA CYS A 13 -12.70 20.74 6.03
C CYS A 13 -13.35 21.61 7.12
N MET A 14 -14.66 21.58 7.21
CA MET A 14 -15.43 22.25 8.26
C MET A 14 -15.65 21.29 9.43
N ILE A 15 -14.97 21.54 10.53
CA ILE A 15 -15.20 20.87 11.83
C ILE A 15 -16.42 21.53 12.48
N MET A 16 -17.45 20.74 12.77
CA MET A 16 -18.51 21.11 13.74
C MET A 16 -18.48 20.15 14.92
N THR A 17 -18.11 20.71 16.06
CA THR A 17 -18.30 20.16 17.40
C THR A 17 -19.69 20.50 17.91
N LEU A 18 -20.35 19.59 18.63
CA LEU A 18 -21.28 19.62 19.75
C LEU A 18 -22.23 18.41 19.67
N GLY A 19 -22.57 17.70 20.69
CA GLY A 19 -22.68 17.92 22.11
C GLY A 19 -23.13 16.64 22.82
N LEU A 20 -22.76 16.56 24.05
CA LEU A 20 -23.09 15.55 25.05
C LEU A 20 -24.61 15.43 25.31
N LEU A 21 -25.11 14.22 25.55
CA LEU A 21 -26.12 13.97 26.57
C LEU A 21 -26.18 12.51 27.03
N SER A 22 -26.19 12.35 28.33
CA SER A 22 -26.21 11.14 29.14
C SER A 22 -27.55 10.40 29.08
N GLY A 23 -27.53 9.09 29.29
CA GLY A 23 -28.71 8.29 29.59
C GLY A 23 -28.37 6.97 30.26
N CYS A 24 -28.62 6.91 31.58
CA CYS A 24 -28.48 5.76 32.47
C CYS A 24 -29.58 4.73 32.28
N GLY A 25 -29.28 3.43 32.54
CA GLY A 25 -30.33 2.57 33.03
C GLY A 25 -30.29 1.07 32.81
N LYS A 26 -29.85 0.38 33.84
CA LYS A 26 -30.33 -0.89 34.45
C LYS A 26 -29.71 -2.23 34.05
N GLN A 27 -29.03 -2.77 35.09
CA GLN A 27 -28.72 -4.17 35.35
C GLN A 27 -29.99 -5.02 35.53
N GLU A 28 -29.97 -6.25 35.07
CA GLU A 28 -30.67 -7.38 35.68
C GLU A 28 -29.78 -8.62 35.72
N THR A 29 -29.60 -9.10 36.95
CA THR A 29 -28.96 -10.32 37.40
C THR A 29 -29.95 -11.49 37.33
N ILE A 30 -29.52 -12.66 36.84
CA ILE A 30 -30.17 -13.95 37.23
C ILE A 30 -29.12 -15.02 37.51
N GLN A 31 -29.39 -15.75 38.59
CA GLN A 31 -28.55 -16.65 39.34
C GLN A 31 -28.34 -18.03 38.73
N THR A 32 -27.26 -18.61 39.20
CA THR A 32 -26.80 -20.01 39.25
C THR A 32 -27.86 -21.07 39.50
N ASN A 33 -27.63 -22.28 38.92
CA ASN A 33 -27.90 -23.51 39.65
C ASN A 33 -26.91 -24.65 39.27
N SER A 34 -26.33 -25.21 40.31
CA SER A 34 -25.43 -26.35 40.39
C SER A 34 -26.20 -27.67 40.35
N GLY A 35 -25.56 -28.71 39.83
CA GLY A 35 -26.02 -30.10 39.94
C GLY A 35 -24.91 -31.10 39.62
N GLU A 36 -24.34 -31.64 40.70
CA GLU A 36 -23.40 -32.77 40.68
C GLU A 36 -24.06 -34.07 40.21
N ASN A 37 -23.29 -34.93 39.53
CA ASN A 37 -23.37 -36.37 39.81
C ASN A 37 -22.05 -37.07 39.40
N GLN A 38 -21.56 -37.84 40.37
CA GLN A 38 -20.39 -38.71 40.33
C GLN A 38 -20.74 -40.13 39.88
N ASN A 39 -19.67 -40.88 39.52
CA ASN A 39 -19.47 -42.32 39.37
C ASN A 39 -19.61 -42.83 37.93
N THR A 40 -18.57 -43.49 37.40
CA THR A 40 -17.89 -44.75 37.77
C THR A 40 -16.56 -44.90 37.01
N VAL A 41 -15.63 -45.50 37.71
CA VAL A 41 -14.24 -45.82 37.32
C VAL A 41 -14.16 -47.28 36.82
N GLU A 42 -13.12 -47.52 36.01
CA GLU A 42 -12.43 -48.80 35.72
C GLU A 42 -12.89 -49.61 34.53
N GLU A 43 -12.00 -49.64 33.59
CA GLU A 43 -11.43 -50.73 32.77
C GLU A 43 -11.22 -50.23 31.32
N GLU A 44 -9.96 -49.84 31.00
CA GLU A 44 -9.38 -49.84 29.66
C GLU A 44 -7.95 -49.24 29.72
N SER A 45 -6.98 -50.06 30.19
CA SER A 45 -5.58 -49.64 30.30
C SER A 45 -4.55 -50.50 29.55
N GLU A 46 -4.94 -51.26 28.54
CA GLU A 46 -3.96 -52.09 27.81
C GLU A 46 -3.95 -51.99 26.26
N VAL A 47 -4.72 -51.08 25.65
CA VAL A 47 -4.74 -50.92 24.18
C VAL A 47 -4.17 -49.57 23.72
N LYS A 48 -3.66 -48.73 24.62
CA LYS A 48 -3.17 -47.39 24.28
C LYS A 48 -1.69 -47.25 23.96
N GLU A 49 -0.82 -48.16 24.40
CA GLU A 49 0.64 -48.02 24.23
C GLU A 49 1.13 -48.37 22.80
N GLU A 50 0.49 -49.28 22.07
CA GLU A 50 0.95 -49.61 20.70
C GLU A 50 0.53 -48.63 19.64
N ASN A 51 -0.53 -47.84 19.88
CA ASN A 51 -0.99 -46.81 18.92
C ASN A 51 -0.27 -45.46 19.09
N GLU A 52 0.30 -45.15 20.26
CA GLU A 52 1.07 -43.92 20.47
C GLU A 52 2.46 -43.98 19.83
N VAL A 53 3.12 -45.15 19.84
CA VAL A 53 4.44 -45.35 19.23
C VAL A 53 4.38 -45.32 17.68
N GLN A 54 3.27 -45.74 17.07
CA GLN A 54 3.10 -45.62 15.62
C GLN A 54 2.73 -44.19 15.19
N ALA A 55 2.00 -43.44 16.00
CA ALA A 55 1.66 -42.03 15.72
C ALA A 55 2.86 -41.09 15.88
N GLU A 56 3.77 -41.35 16.85
CA GLU A 56 4.99 -40.57 17.00
C GLU A 56 6.03 -40.83 15.88
N ASN A 57 6.10 -42.04 15.35
CA ASN A 57 6.98 -42.33 14.22
C ASN A 57 6.49 -41.71 12.90
N VAL A 58 5.17 -41.69 12.64
CA VAL A 58 4.60 -41.01 11.46
C VAL A 58 4.76 -39.50 11.54
N ILE A 59 4.62 -38.92 12.76
CA ILE A 59 4.81 -37.47 12.97
C ILE A 59 6.29 -37.07 12.83
N ASN A 60 7.23 -37.97 13.18
CA ASN A 60 8.68 -37.72 13.02
C ASN A 60 9.13 -37.89 11.55
N GLU A 61 8.59 -38.87 10.81
CA GLU A 61 8.87 -39.00 9.38
C GLU A 61 8.29 -37.83 8.57
N GLU A 62 7.07 -37.33 8.89
CA GLU A 62 6.50 -36.12 8.27
C GLU A 62 7.24 -34.83 8.69
N LYS A 63 7.96 -34.79 9.80
CA LYS A 63 8.82 -33.67 10.20
C LYS A 63 10.19 -33.68 9.54
N GLU A 64 10.72 -34.89 9.24
CA GLU A 64 11.97 -35.00 8.50
C GLU A 64 11.83 -34.74 7.00
N GLU A 65 10.67 -35.00 6.38
CA GLU A 65 10.40 -34.64 4.97
C GLU A 65 10.09 -33.13 4.76
N LYS A 66 9.81 -32.36 5.81
CA LYS A 66 9.58 -30.90 5.74
C LYS A 66 10.80 -30.04 6.02
N ASN A 67 11.95 -30.67 6.29
CA ASN A 67 13.21 -29.94 6.37
C ASN A 67 13.93 -29.96 5.02
N VAL A 68 13.24 -29.56 3.94
CA VAL A 68 13.91 -28.92 2.83
C VAL A 68 14.30 -27.55 3.40
N GLU A 69 15.55 -27.36 3.79
CA GLU A 69 16.12 -26.03 3.95
C GLU A 69 15.78 -25.29 2.65
N GLU A 70 14.77 -24.42 2.69
CA GLU A 70 14.61 -23.41 1.64
C GLU A 70 15.92 -22.62 1.67
N LYS A 71 16.79 -22.91 0.72
CA LYS A 71 18.06 -22.22 0.59
C LYS A 71 17.68 -20.75 0.35
N GLU A 72 17.92 -19.93 1.35
CA GLU A 72 17.73 -18.49 1.27
C GLU A 72 18.47 -18.00 0.00
N ILE A 73 17.69 -17.51 -0.97
CA ILE A 73 18.26 -17.02 -2.24
C ILE A 73 18.84 -15.64 -1.95
N ALA A 74 20.11 -15.45 -2.26
CA ALA A 74 20.74 -14.15 -2.03
C ALA A 74 20.05 -13.05 -2.87
N ILE A 75 19.88 -11.86 -2.31
CA ILE A 75 19.21 -10.71 -2.95
C ILE A 75 19.79 -10.38 -4.34
N GLU A 76 21.07 -10.68 -4.56
CA GLU A 76 21.75 -10.51 -5.83
C GLU A 76 21.17 -11.40 -6.95
N GLU A 77 20.68 -12.59 -6.60
CA GLU A 77 20.16 -13.59 -7.53
C GLU A 77 18.67 -13.36 -7.85
N LEU A 78 17.91 -12.67 -6.96
CA LEU A 78 16.50 -12.40 -7.14
C LEU A 78 16.24 -11.40 -8.26
N THR A 79 15.20 -11.63 -9.04
CA THR A 79 14.66 -10.66 -10.02
C THR A 79 13.41 -9.97 -9.47
N ALA A 80 12.97 -8.89 -10.13
CA ALA A 80 11.69 -8.27 -9.79
C ALA A 80 10.52 -9.24 -9.96
N ALA A 81 10.60 -10.17 -10.92
CA ALA A 81 9.56 -11.19 -11.10
C ALA A 81 9.51 -12.17 -9.92
N ASP A 82 10.65 -12.57 -9.36
CA ASP A 82 10.70 -13.45 -8.20
C ASP A 82 10.03 -12.80 -7.00
N VAL A 83 10.42 -11.56 -6.66
CA VAL A 83 9.89 -10.83 -5.50
C VAL A 83 8.40 -10.49 -5.70
N VAL A 84 8.00 -9.95 -6.86
CA VAL A 84 6.60 -9.59 -7.12
C VAL A 84 5.69 -10.83 -7.12
N SER A 85 6.18 -12.00 -7.55
CA SER A 85 5.40 -13.25 -7.50
C SER A 85 5.13 -13.74 -6.07
N ALA A 86 5.97 -13.39 -5.11
CA ALA A 86 5.78 -13.70 -3.69
C ALA A 86 4.86 -12.70 -2.97
N MET A 87 4.67 -11.51 -3.54
CA MET A 87 3.69 -10.52 -3.08
C MET A 87 2.28 -10.96 -3.51
N LYS A 88 1.32 -10.94 -2.59
CA LYS A 88 -0.05 -11.42 -2.88
C LYS A 88 -1.08 -10.31 -2.78
N ILE A 89 -1.21 -9.75 -1.60
CA ILE A 89 -2.17 -8.70 -1.28
C ILE A 89 -1.55 -7.69 -0.34
N GLY A 90 -1.78 -6.41 -0.60
CA GLY A 90 -1.22 -5.34 0.20
C GLY A 90 -2.23 -4.35 0.74
N TRP A 91 -1.74 -3.55 1.66
CA TRP A 91 -2.45 -2.47 2.31
C TRP A 91 -1.60 -1.20 2.30
N ASN A 92 -2.22 -0.05 2.00
CA ASN A 92 -1.57 1.24 2.03
C ASN A 92 -1.81 1.92 3.39
N LEU A 93 -0.75 2.43 4.02
CA LEU A 93 -0.82 3.34 5.17
C LEU A 93 -1.13 4.77 4.67
N GLY A 94 -2.29 4.97 4.02
CA GLY A 94 -2.65 6.25 3.41
C GLY A 94 -3.06 7.32 4.42
N ASN A 95 -2.99 8.58 4.02
CA ASN A 95 -3.30 9.77 4.82
C ASN A 95 -2.50 9.83 6.14
N THR A 96 -1.23 9.47 6.10
CA THR A 96 -0.33 9.44 7.26
C THR A 96 0.97 10.17 6.93
N PHE A 97 2.00 9.48 6.44
CA PHE A 97 3.25 10.10 6.02
C PHE A 97 3.16 10.81 4.66
N ASP A 98 2.11 10.53 3.88
CA ASP A 98 1.77 11.21 2.64
C ASP A 98 1.07 12.56 2.86
N SER A 99 0.77 12.93 4.10
CA SER A 99 0.09 14.19 4.41
C SER A 99 0.95 15.40 4.03
N PHE A 100 0.35 16.34 3.33
CA PHE A 100 1.00 17.60 2.96
C PHE A 100 0.02 18.77 2.98
N ASN A 101 0.54 19.98 3.18
CA ASN A 101 -0.23 21.22 3.06
C ASN A 101 0.73 22.39 2.82
N ALA A 102 0.35 23.31 1.93
CA ALA A 102 1.15 24.51 1.63
C ALA A 102 1.43 25.43 2.84
N ASN A 103 0.71 25.23 3.95
CA ASN A 103 0.92 25.95 5.21
C ASN A 103 1.77 25.20 6.21
N TYR A 104 2.25 23.99 5.90
CA TYR A 104 3.15 23.26 6.78
C TYR A 104 4.51 23.95 6.79
N SER A 105 5.08 24.06 7.98
CA SER A 105 6.43 24.58 8.19
C SER A 105 7.35 23.42 8.49
N ILE A 106 8.57 23.48 7.98
CA ILE A 106 9.62 22.53 8.30
C ILE A 106 9.91 22.44 9.81
N ASP A 107 9.51 23.45 10.60
CA ASP A 107 9.65 23.46 12.05
C ASP A 107 8.54 22.69 12.80
N MET A 108 7.51 22.20 12.11
CA MET A 108 6.49 21.35 12.73
C MET A 108 7.10 20.04 13.20
N SER A 109 6.55 19.49 14.28
CA SER A 109 6.99 18.18 14.77
C SER A 109 6.58 17.06 13.80
N THR A 110 7.33 15.98 13.79
CA THR A 110 7.05 14.75 13.04
C THR A 110 5.62 14.26 13.27
N GLU A 111 5.17 14.20 14.55
CA GLU A 111 3.82 13.83 14.91
C GLU A 111 2.76 14.76 14.29
N ALA A 112 3.04 16.08 14.21
CA ALA A 112 2.10 17.03 13.63
C ALA A 112 1.89 16.81 12.12
N PHE A 113 2.92 16.38 11.40
CA PHE A 113 2.81 15.95 10.00
C PHE A 113 2.06 14.63 9.88
N GLU A 114 2.49 13.61 10.62
CA GLU A 114 1.91 12.25 10.58
C GLU A 114 0.40 12.27 10.86
N THR A 115 -0.05 13.14 11.76
CA THR A 115 -1.47 13.22 12.18
C THR A 115 -2.28 14.30 11.47
N ALA A 116 -1.69 15.04 10.55
CA ALA A 116 -2.26 16.25 9.96
C ALA A 116 -3.58 16.01 9.22
N TRP A 117 -3.78 14.85 8.63
CA TRP A 117 -5.02 14.48 7.92
C TRP A 117 -5.98 13.66 8.79
N GLY A 118 -5.78 13.62 10.12
CA GLY A 118 -6.73 13.13 11.11
C GLY A 118 -6.52 11.70 11.58
N ASN A 119 -5.55 10.99 11.03
CA ASN A 119 -5.15 9.69 11.55
C ASN A 119 -4.35 9.85 12.86
N PRO A 120 -4.36 8.86 13.76
CA PRO A 120 -3.47 8.85 14.92
C PRO A 120 -2.04 8.54 14.49
N VAL A 121 -1.09 8.77 15.40
CA VAL A 121 0.29 8.26 15.26
C VAL A 121 0.25 6.76 15.02
N THR A 122 1.02 6.29 14.02
CA THR A 122 1.11 4.88 13.64
C THR A 122 1.81 4.08 14.72
N THR A 123 1.25 2.94 15.09
CA THR A 123 1.85 2.05 16.09
C THR A 123 2.17 0.69 15.47
N LYS A 124 3.07 -0.03 16.13
CA LYS A 124 3.40 -1.40 15.74
C LYS A 124 2.17 -2.30 15.76
N GLU A 125 1.30 -2.14 16.74
CA GLU A 125 0.08 -2.94 16.91
C GLU A 125 -0.90 -2.77 15.74
N LEU A 126 -0.93 -1.57 15.11
CA LEU A 126 -1.71 -1.38 13.89
C LEU A 126 -1.16 -2.24 12.75
N ILE A 127 0.14 -2.18 12.53
CA ILE A 127 0.79 -2.96 11.47
C ILE A 127 0.66 -4.47 11.75
N ASP A 128 0.88 -4.89 12.99
CA ASP A 128 0.69 -6.29 13.41
C ASP A 128 -0.75 -6.77 13.13
N ALA A 129 -1.77 -5.92 13.38
CA ALA A 129 -3.17 -6.27 13.11
C ALA A 129 -3.46 -6.40 11.61
N VAL A 130 -2.81 -5.59 10.77
CA VAL A 130 -2.93 -5.68 9.30
C VAL A 130 -2.27 -6.96 8.79
N VAL A 131 -1.05 -7.27 9.24
CA VAL A 131 -0.33 -8.49 8.86
C VAL A 131 -1.07 -9.74 9.35
N ALA A 132 -1.57 -9.73 10.59
CA ALA A 132 -2.34 -10.85 11.16
C ALA A 132 -3.64 -11.15 10.38
N LYS A 133 -4.16 -10.19 9.61
CA LYS A 133 -5.35 -10.38 8.76
C LYS A 133 -5.01 -11.03 7.41
N GLY A 134 -3.73 -11.19 7.07
CA GLY A 134 -3.26 -11.89 5.87
C GLY A 134 -2.61 -11.01 4.80
N PHE A 135 -2.48 -9.70 5.04
CA PHE A 135 -1.72 -8.84 4.14
C PHE A 135 -0.22 -9.14 4.24
N ASN A 136 0.42 -9.39 3.11
CA ASN A 136 1.86 -9.65 3.04
C ASN A 136 2.66 -8.55 2.35
N VAL A 137 2.01 -7.42 2.03
CA VAL A 137 2.65 -6.21 1.50
C VAL A 137 2.10 -4.99 2.23
N ILE A 138 2.98 -4.15 2.77
CA ILE A 138 2.62 -2.86 3.36
C ILE A 138 3.26 -1.75 2.51
N ARG A 139 2.44 -0.90 1.88
CA ARG A 139 2.94 0.31 1.22
C ARG A 139 2.86 1.48 2.20
N ILE A 140 3.96 2.18 2.36
CA ILE A 140 4.12 3.34 3.23
C ILE A 140 4.34 4.56 2.34
N PRO A 141 3.27 5.26 1.95
CA PRO A 141 3.35 6.50 1.18
C PRO A 141 3.99 7.60 2.03
N VAL A 142 5.04 8.26 1.51
CA VAL A 142 5.75 9.32 2.22
C VAL A 142 5.94 10.54 1.34
N THR A 143 5.54 11.71 1.82
CA THR A 143 5.86 13.01 1.24
C THR A 143 7.09 13.58 1.94
N TRP A 144 8.13 13.86 1.18
CA TRP A 144 9.41 14.35 1.69
C TRP A 144 9.55 15.87 1.57
N ASP A 145 8.82 16.50 0.65
CA ASP A 145 8.93 17.92 0.27
C ASP A 145 8.91 18.86 1.49
N GLY A 146 7.99 18.67 2.42
CA GLY A 146 7.92 19.46 3.67
C GLY A 146 9.05 19.23 4.67
N HIS A 147 9.96 18.30 4.38
CA HIS A 147 11.04 17.86 5.27
C HIS A 147 12.44 18.04 4.67
N LEU A 148 12.54 18.77 3.53
CA LEU A 148 13.80 19.02 2.83
C LEU A 148 14.38 20.37 3.21
N ILE A 149 15.68 20.41 3.57
CA ILE A 149 16.46 21.63 3.84
C ILE A 149 17.20 21.97 2.55
N GLU A 150 16.64 22.87 1.74
CA GLU A 150 17.16 23.22 0.41
C GLU A 150 18.59 23.78 0.47
N GLU A 151 18.89 24.64 1.46
CA GLU A 151 20.20 25.24 1.64
C GLU A 151 21.30 24.22 2.00
N GLU A 152 20.90 23.01 2.43
CA GLU A 152 21.79 21.88 2.73
C GLU A 152 21.71 20.80 1.62
N ASN A 153 21.45 21.20 0.38
CA ASN A 153 21.32 20.28 -0.76
C ASN A 153 20.17 19.28 -0.58
N TRP A 154 19.00 19.78 -0.21
CA TRP A 154 17.77 18.99 0.03
C TRP A 154 17.98 17.88 1.08
N LYS A 155 18.74 18.20 2.13
CA LYS A 155 18.91 17.27 3.23
C LYS A 155 17.57 16.99 3.89
N ILE A 156 17.24 15.71 4.03
CA ILE A 156 16.05 15.25 4.74
C ILE A 156 16.26 15.51 6.24
N LYS A 157 15.24 16.03 6.93
CA LYS A 157 15.25 16.14 8.39
C LYS A 157 15.43 14.75 9.01
N GLU A 158 16.39 14.65 9.91
CA GLU A 158 16.76 13.39 10.55
C GLU A 158 15.60 12.79 11.35
N ASP A 159 14.85 13.63 12.10
CA ASP A 159 13.71 13.20 12.89
C ASP A 159 12.56 12.61 12.03
N TRP A 160 12.39 13.12 10.77
CA TRP A 160 11.44 12.54 9.84
C TRP A 160 11.93 11.20 9.29
N LEU A 161 13.18 11.13 8.88
CA LEU A 161 13.79 9.92 8.36
C LEU A 161 13.82 8.81 9.42
N ASP A 162 14.13 9.15 10.69
CA ASP A 162 14.07 8.23 11.83
C ASP A 162 12.66 7.69 12.05
N ARG A 163 11.64 8.56 11.98
CA ARG A 163 10.25 8.12 12.16
C ARG A 163 9.74 7.25 11.02
N VAL A 164 10.10 7.59 9.79
CA VAL A 164 9.77 6.76 8.62
C VAL A 164 10.41 5.38 8.77
N GLN A 165 11.69 5.31 9.15
CA GLN A 165 12.37 4.05 9.40
C GLN A 165 11.69 3.23 10.49
N GLU A 166 11.32 3.84 11.62
CA GLU A 166 10.62 3.16 12.71
C GLU A 166 9.35 2.45 12.21
N VAL A 167 8.56 3.09 11.33
CA VAL A 167 7.34 2.49 10.80
C VAL A 167 7.63 1.47 9.69
N VAL A 168 8.68 1.65 8.91
CA VAL A 168 9.18 0.63 7.98
C VAL A 168 9.57 -0.63 8.77
N ASP A 169 10.29 -0.47 9.91
CA ASP A 169 10.71 -1.58 10.76
C ASP A 169 9.52 -2.34 11.36
N TYR A 170 8.41 -1.66 11.70
CA TYR A 170 7.21 -2.34 12.17
C TYR A 170 6.66 -3.38 11.16
N ALA A 171 6.75 -3.08 9.86
CA ALA A 171 6.32 -4.00 8.81
C ALA A 171 7.42 -5.01 8.45
N TYR A 172 8.65 -4.54 8.29
CA TYR A 172 9.80 -5.35 7.93
C TYR A 172 10.08 -6.47 8.96
N ASP A 173 10.03 -6.16 10.26
CA ASP A 173 10.19 -7.14 11.34
C ASP A 173 9.07 -8.20 11.40
N ASN A 174 7.94 -7.95 10.75
CA ASN A 174 6.88 -8.93 10.55
C ASN A 174 7.15 -9.88 9.36
N GLY A 175 8.26 -9.69 8.63
CA GLY A 175 8.64 -10.51 7.48
C GLY A 175 7.75 -10.34 6.26
N VAL A 176 7.08 -9.18 6.12
CA VAL A 176 6.26 -8.84 4.96
C VAL A 176 7.02 -7.87 4.04
N TYR A 177 6.61 -7.79 2.78
CA TYR A 177 7.17 -6.83 1.84
C TYR A 177 6.74 -5.41 2.19
N VAL A 178 7.68 -4.47 2.12
CA VAL A 178 7.45 -3.05 2.37
C VAL A 178 7.76 -2.25 1.12
N ILE A 179 6.83 -1.41 0.68
CA ILE A 179 7.05 -0.47 -0.43
C ILE A 179 7.13 0.93 0.17
N LEU A 180 8.29 1.58 0.03
CA LEU A 180 8.54 2.95 0.44
C LEU A 180 8.67 3.84 -0.79
N ASN A 181 8.02 5.03 -0.81
CA ASN A 181 8.00 5.88 -1.98
C ASN A 181 8.30 7.37 -1.71
N THR A 182 8.32 8.18 -2.79
CA THR A 182 8.05 9.62 -2.76
C THR A 182 6.64 9.87 -3.27
N HIS A 183 5.79 10.60 -2.49
CA HIS A 183 4.35 10.57 -2.73
C HIS A 183 3.78 11.87 -3.31
N HIS A 184 3.64 12.93 -2.54
CA HIS A 184 3.06 14.21 -2.98
C HIS A 184 4.14 15.29 -3.10
N GLU A 185 5.08 15.09 -3.99
CA GLU A 185 6.22 15.96 -4.15
C GLU A 185 5.93 17.08 -5.17
N SER A 186 6.12 18.34 -4.80
CA SER A 186 5.93 19.47 -5.71
C SER A 186 7.08 19.63 -6.71
N TRP A 187 8.25 19.08 -6.40
CA TRP A 187 9.46 19.24 -7.21
C TRP A 187 9.51 18.36 -8.47
N TYR A 188 8.66 17.32 -8.58
CA TYR A 188 8.62 16.50 -9.79
C TYR A 188 7.43 16.78 -10.73
N ASP A 189 6.82 17.96 -10.65
CA ASP A 189 5.85 18.39 -11.64
C ASP A 189 6.44 18.29 -13.05
N PRO A 190 5.89 17.45 -13.97
CA PRO A 190 6.58 17.01 -15.16
C PRO A 190 6.52 18.01 -16.31
N TYR A 191 7.26 19.11 -16.18
CA TYR A 191 7.50 20.11 -17.19
C TYR A 191 8.98 20.14 -17.58
N TYR A 192 9.32 20.34 -18.87
CA TYR A 192 10.72 20.42 -19.31
C TYR A 192 11.51 21.51 -18.56
N GLU A 193 10.86 22.63 -18.22
CA GLU A 193 11.51 23.72 -17.49
C GLU A 193 11.94 23.31 -16.06
N ASN A 194 11.30 22.30 -15.48
CA ASN A 194 11.58 21.79 -14.13
C ASN A 194 12.51 20.56 -14.12
N GLU A 195 12.70 19.91 -15.25
CA GLU A 195 13.29 18.58 -15.36
C GLU A 195 14.67 18.47 -14.70
N GLU A 196 15.58 19.38 -14.99
CA GLU A 196 16.95 19.32 -14.43
C GLU A 196 16.94 19.50 -12.90
N ARG A 197 16.16 20.45 -12.39
CA ARG A 197 16.01 20.63 -10.93
C ARG A 197 15.34 19.41 -10.29
N ALA A 198 14.33 18.85 -10.91
CA ALA A 198 13.65 17.66 -10.42
C ALA A 198 14.59 16.46 -10.32
N LYS A 199 15.49 16.26 -11.30
CA LYS A 199 16.52 15.22 -11.27
C LYS A 199 17.53 15.43 -10.14
N GLU A 200 17.97 16.67 -9.91
CA GLU A 200 18.89 17.00 -8.82
C GLU A 200 18.26 16.67 -7.46
N ILE A 201 17.00 17.07 -7.24
CA ILE A 201 16.28 16.79 -5.99
C ILE A 201 16.05 15.30 -5.82
N MET A 202 15.59 14.61 -6.89
CA MET A 202 15.37 13.16 -6.88
C MET A 202 16.65 12.41 -6.48
N ALA A 203 17.78 12.74 -7.09
CA ALA A 203 19.05 12.12 -6.76
C ALA A 203 19.47 12.39 -5.30
N ALA A 204 19.29 13.63 -4.81
CA ALA A 204 19.63 13.99 -3.46
C ALA A 204 18.74 13.28 -2.42
N VAL A 205 17.43 13.24 -2.62
CA VAL A 205 16.46 12.58 -1.74
C VAL A 205 16.68 11.07 -1.70
N TRP A 206 16.71 10.43 -2.88
CA TRP A 206 16.87 8.98 -2.96
C TRP A 206 18.25 8.48 -2.54
N SER A 207 19.32 9.29 -2.66
CA SER A 207 20.62 8.90 -2.10
C SER A 207 20.59 8.80 -0.57
N GLN A 208 19.90 9.71 0.12
CA GLN A 208 19.75 9.68 1.58
C GLN A 208 18.86 8.53 2.06
N ILE A 209 17.75 8.29 1.35
CA ILE A 209 16.88 7.14 1.62
C ILE A 209 17.66 5.83 1.40
N ALA A 210 18.37 5.72 0.28
CA ALA A 210 19.18 4.54 -0.05
C ALA A 210 20.29 4.28 1.00
N GLU A 211 20.97 5.32 1.48
CA GLU A 211 21.98 5.19 2.53
C GLU A 211 21.37 4.70 3.85
N ARG A 212 20.20 5.26 4.25
CA ARG A 212 19.49 4.87 5.48
C ARG A 212 19.08 3.40 5.48
N PHE A 213 18.63 2.91 4.35
CA PHE A 213 18.06 1.56 4.21
C PHE A 213 18.97 0.57 3.48
N GLN A 214 20.29 0.85 3.39
CA GLN A 214 21.21 0.08 2.56
C GLN A 214 21.34 -1.41 2.94
N ASP A 215 21.14 -1.74 4.22
CA ASP A 215 21.34 -3.09 4.78
C ASP A 215 20.05 -3.93 4.78
N TYR A 216 18.90 -3.36 4.37
CA TYR A 216 17.64 -4.12 4.25
C TYR A 216 17.68 -5.04 3.03
N ASP A 217 17.10 -6.23 3.18
CA ASP A 217 17.04 -7.25 2.14
C ASP A 217 15.95 -7.00 1.08
N GLU A 218 15.55 -8.04 0.35
CA GLU A 218 14.55 -7.98 -0.72
C GLU A 218 13.14 -7.63 -0.25
N HIS A 219 12.85 -7.70 1.04
CA HIS A 219 11.53 -7.33 1.58
C HIS A 219 11.30 -5.81 1.54
N LEU A 220 12.35 -4.98 1.45
CA LEU A 220 12.19 -3.55 1.26
C LEU A 220 12.34 -3.16 -0.22
N ILE A 221 11.29 -2.60 -0.79
CA ILE A 221 11.15 -2.19 -2.19
C ILE A 221 11.03 -0.66 -2.24
N PHE A 222 11.71 -0.01 -3.19
CA PHE A 222 11.55 1.42 -3.40
C PHE A 222 10.68 1.72 -4.62
N GLU A 223 9.74 2.67 -4.47
CA GLU A 223 8.91 3.19 -5.56
C GLU A 223 9.27 4.64 -5.82
N GLY A 224 9.81 4.91 -6.99
CA GLY A 224 10.47 6.17 -7.33
C GLY A 224 9.57 7.40 -7.24
N MET A 225 8.32 7.29 -7.65
CA MET A 225 7.31 8.35 -7.63
C MET A 225 5.92 7.71 -7.47
N ASN A 226 5.00 8.45 -6.82
CA ASN A 226 3.59 8.05 -6.72
C ASN A 226 2.81 8.32 -8.02
N GLU A 227 2.37 9.54 -8.23
CA GLU A 227 1.51 9.96 -9.35
C GLU A 227 2.01 11.28 -9.96
N PRO A 228 3.19 11.29 -10.61
CA PRO A 228 3.75 12.49 -11.21
C PRO A 228 2.84 13.02 -12.32
N ARG A 229 2.35 14.26 -12.17
CA ARG A 229 1.35 14.84 -13.08
C ARG A 229 1.36 16.37 -13.08
N LYS A 230 0.84 16.96 -14.15
CA LYS A 230 0.68 18.42 -14.32
C LYS A 230 -0.57 18.88 -13.58
N ILE A 231 -0.47 19.16 -12.30
CA ILE A 231 -1.59 19.51 -11.41
C ILE A 231 -2.34 20.74 -11.91
N GLY A 232 -3.69 20.67 -11.92
CA GLY A 232 -4.58 21.78 -12.31
C GLY A 232 -4.69 22.02 -13.81
N THR A 233 -4.17 21.13 -14.65
CA THR A 233 -4.26 21.20 -16.11
C THR A 233 -5.33 20.27 -16.68
N GLU A 234 -5.69 20.45 -17.96
CA GLU A 234 -6.63 19.56 -18.67
C GLU A 234 -6.08 18.13 -18.85
N VAL A 235 -4.76 17.98 -18.80
CA VAL A 235 -4.08 16.66 -18.96
C VAL A 235 -3.81 15.95 -17.64
N GLU A 236 -4.12 16.56 -16.51
CA GLU A 236 -3.81 16.04 -15.17
C GLU A 236 -4.20 14.57 -15.02
N TRP A 237 -5.46 14.24 -15.31
CA TRP A 237 -6.02 12.89 -15.11
C TRP A 237 -6.38 12.16 -16.41
N THR A 238 -6.10 12.76 -17.57
CA THR A 238 -6.39 12.16 -18.88
C THR A 238 -5.23 11.31 -19.43
N GLY A 239 -4.15 11.18 -18.67
CA GLY A 239 -2.98 10.37 -19.00
C GLY A 239 -1.79 11.15 -19.53
N GLY A 240 -1.82 12.50 -19.44
CA GLY A 240 -0.67 13.36 -19.75
C GLY A 240 -0.54 13.76 -21.22
N ASP A 241 0.61 14.35 -21.51
CA ASP A 241 1.04 14.77 -22.83
C ASP A 241 2.51 14.37 -23.07
N GLN A 242 3.03 14.67 -24.26
CA GLN A 242 4.41 14.26 -24.63
C GLN A 242 5.46 14.81 -23.66
N GLU A 243 5.36 16.04 -23.23
CA GLU A 243 6.28 16.65 -22.26
C GLU A 243 6.21 15.91 -20.91
N GLY A 244 5.00 15.67 -20.40
CA GLY A 244 4.80 14.94 -19.15
C GLY A 244 5.38 13.52 -19.21
N TRP A 245 5.18 12.80 -20.32
CA TRP A 245 5.73 11.44 -20.49
C TRP A 245 7.26 11.43 -20.57
N ASP A 246 7.86 12.37 -21.29
CA ASP A 246 9.31 12.43 -21.43
C ASP A 246 9.97 12.76 -20.10
N VAL A 247 9.44 13.73 -19.34
CA VAL A 247 9.99 14.09 -18.02
C VAL A 247 9.81 12.97 -17.00
N VAL A 248 8.64 12.32 -16.93
CA VAL A 248 8.42 11.18 -16.03
C VAL A 248 9.38 10.03 -16.33
N ASN A 249 9.59 9.70 -17.60
CA ASN A 249 10.56 8.67 -17.98
C ASN A 249 12.00 9.04 -17.57
N SER A 250 12.38 10.31 -17.76
CA SER A 250 13.71 10.82 -17.39
C SER A 250 13.93 10.78 -15.87
N LEU A 251 12.90 11.07 -15.07
CA LEU A 251 12.94 10.95 -13.62
C LEU A 251 13.04 9.49 -13.16
N ASN A 252 12.31 8.56 -13.79
CA ASN A 252 12.46 7.13 -13.53
C ASN A 252 13.89 6.64 -13.78
N GLU A 253 14.53 7.06 -14.90
CA GLU A 253 15.93 6.75 -15.19
C GLU A 253 16.87 7.30 -14.12
N THR A 254 16.65 8.53 -13.68
CA THR A 254 17.43 9.18 -12.60
C THR A 254 17.30 8.42 -11.29
N PHE A 255 16.10 8.05 -10.89
CA PHE A 255 15.82 7.26 -9.70
C PHE A 255 16.55 5.92 -9.73
N VAL A 256 16.34 5.12 -10.78
CA VAL A 256 16.97 3.79 -10.91
C VAL A 256 18.48 3.92 -10.86
N LYS A 257 19.07 4.86 -11.62
CA LYS A 257 20.51 5.11 -11.60
C LYS A 257 21.02 5.45 -10.20
N THR A 258 20.35 6.37 -9.49
CA THR A 258 20.74 6.79 -8.15
C THR A 258 20.81 5.61 -7.19
N ILE A 259 19.79 4.74 -7.20
CA ILE A 259 19.77 3.57 -6.32
C ILE A 259 20.84 2.55 -6.72
N ARG A 260 21.01 2.26 -8.02
CA ARG A 260 22.03 1.29 -8.49
C ARG A 260 23.47 1.72 -8.19
N GLU A 261 23.73 3.04 -8.13
CA GLU A 261 25.03 3.61 -7.77
C GLU A 261 25.25 3.74 -6.26
N SER A 262 24.23 3.42 -5.43
CA SER A 262 24.31 3.46 -3.97
C SER A 262 24.96 2.18 -3.39
N GLY A 263 25.35 2.23 -2.11
CA GLY A 263 25.99 1.11 -1.41
C GLY A 263 25.02 0.05 -0.86
N GLY A 264 25.60 -0.92 -0.12
CA GLY A 264 24.85 -1.98 0.54
C GLY A 264 24.09 -2.90 -0.44
N ASN A 265 22.85 -3.23 -0.13
CA ASN A 265 21.97 -4.06 -0.96
C ASN A 265 21.27 -3.29 -2.09
N ASN A 266 21.41 -1.97 -2.14
CA ASN A 266 20.72 -1.12 -3.11
C ASN A 266 21.00 -1.44 -4.60
N PRO A 267 22.21 -1.87 -5.01
CA PRO A 267 22.43 -2.32 -6.39
C PRO A 267 21.52 -3.49 -6.82
N TYR A 268 20.98 -4.23 -5.86
CA TYR A 268 20.16 -5.42 -6.08
C TYR A 268 18.69 -5.22 -5.68
N ARG A 269 18.33 -4.09 -5.06
CA ARG A 269 17.00 -3.78 -4.56
C ARG A 269 15.97 -3.75 -5.67
N ILE A 270 14.78 -4.30 -5.43
CA ILE A 270 13.66 -4.19 -6.36
C ILE A 270 13.14 -2.74 -6.35
N LEU A 271 12.96 -2.19 -7.54
CA LEU A 271 12.51 -0.83 -7.76
C LEU A 271 11.20 -0.83 -8.54
N LEU A 272 10.27 0.07 -8.16
CA LEU A 272 9.04 0.31 -8.88
C LEU A 272 9.12 1.65 -9.62
N VAL A 273 8.81 1.62 -10.91
CA VAL A 273 8.69 2.81 -11.75
C VAL A 273 7.26 2.97 -12.23
N THR A 274 6.82 4.20 -12.45
CA THR A 274 5.44 4.49 -12.86
C THR A 274 5.38 5.36 -14.09
N GLY A 275 4.25 5.29 -14.80
CA GLY A 275 3.91 6.23 -15.86
C GLY A 275 3.31 7.52 -15.31
N TYR A 276 2.98 8.45 -16.21
CA TYR A 276 2.29 9.69 -15.86
C TYR A 276 1.01 9.43 -15.05
N ALA A 277 0.90 10.07 -13.87
CA ALA A 277 -0.18 9.92 -12.90
C ALA A 277 -0.44 8.48 -12.44
N ALA A 278 0.53 7.57 -12.52
CA ALA A 278 0.35 6.12 -12.37
C ALA A 278 -0.85 5.56 -13.16
N ASN A 279 -1.31 6.29 -14.17
CA ASN A 279 -2.56 6.06 -14.89
C ASN A 279 -2.54 4.77 -15.72
N GLY A 280 -3.40 3.81 -15.38
CA GLY A 280 -3.50 2.51 -16.03
C GLY A 280 -4.04 2.51 -17.49
N TRP A 281 -4.52 3.64 -18.02
CA TRP A 281 -5.16 3.72 -19.33
C TRP A 281 -4.27 4.30 -20.43
N VAL A 282 -3.79 5.52 -20.24
CA VAL A 282 -3.03 6.27 -21.24
C VAL A 282 -1.59 6.46 -20.80
N GLY A 283 -1.37 7.04 -19.62
CA GLY A 283 -0.02 7.34 -19.11
C GLY A 283 0.91 6.14 -19.13
N ILE A 284 0.40 4.97 -18.74
CA ILE A 284 1.18 3.71 -18.70
C ILE A 284 1.69 3.24 -20.07
N LYS A 285 1.01 3.60 -21.17
CA LYS A 285 1.41 3.20 -22.53
C LYS A 285 2.65 3.94 -23.02
N HIS A 286 2.98 5.04 -22.35
CA HIS A 286 4.15 5.88 -22.68
C HIS A 286 5.30 5.68 -21.70
N LEU A 287 5.14 4.80 -20.72
CA LEU A 287 6.22 4.42 -19.81
C LEU A 287 7.31 3.66 -20.58
N LYS A 288 8.54 4.13 -20.41
CA LYS A 288 9.76 3.44 -20.84
C LYS A 288 10.40 2.80 -19.62
N VAL A 289 10.15 1.50 -19.45
CA VAL A 289 10.74 0.78 -18.32
C VAL A 289 12.25 0.66 -18.54
N PRO A 290 13.09 1.05 -17.56
CA PRO A 290 14.55 0.84 -17.65
C PRO A 290 14.90 -0.63 -17.90
N ASP A 291 15.96 -0.88 -18.68
CA ASP A 291 16.45 -2.24 -18.98
C ASP A 291 17.22 -2.80 -17.77
N ASP A 292 16.47 -3.24 -16.78
CA ASP A 292 16.97 -3.76 -15.51
C ASP A 292 15.99 -4.82 -14.98
N ASN A 293 16.47 -6.05 -14.77
CA ASN A 293 15.65 -7.19 -14.33
C ASN A 293 15.18 -7.09 -12.87
N LYS A 294 15.59 -6.04 -12.15
CA LYS A 294 15.16 -5.74 -10.79
C LYS A 294 14.19 -4.54 -10.75
N VAL A 295 13.62 -4.17 -11.91
CA VAL A 295 12.61 -3.12 -12.02
C VAL A 295 11.25 -3.74 -12.35
N ALA A 296 10.21 -3.31 -11.62
CA ALA A 296 8.81 -3.60 -11.88
C ALA A 296 8.03 -2.31 -12.11
N VAL A 297 6.80 -2.43 -12.59
CA VAL A 297 5.92 -1.30 -12.89
C VAL A 297 4.87 -1.14 -11.78
N SER A 298 4.70 0.08 -11.27
CA SER A 298 3.59 0.46 -10.39
C SER A 298 2.49 1.15 -11.18
N VAL A 299 1.23 0.75 -10.92
CA VAL A 299 0.03 1.30 -11.56
C VAL A 299 -1.04 1.51 -10.51
N HIS A 300 -1.83 2.58 -10.66
CA HIS A 300 -3.03 2.83 -9.88
C HIS A 300 -4.27 2.72 -10.76
N ALA A 301 -5.30 2.02 -10.29
CA ALA A 301 -6.52 1.86 -11.06
C ALA A 301 -7.76 1.68 -10.18
N TYR A 302 -8.49 2.76 -10.01
CA TYR A 302 -9.77 2.81 -9.28
C TYR A 302 -10.94 2.60 -10.26
N GLU A 303 -11.07 1.36 -10.75
CA GLU A 303 -12.06 1.02 -11.77
C GLU A 303 -13.10 -0.01 -11.28
N PRO A 304 -14.36 0.12 -11.68
CA PRO A 304 -14.93 1.18 -12.53
C PRO A 304 -15.05 2.51 -11.77
N TYR A 305 -14.52 3.59 -12.35
CA TYR A 305 -14.36 4.91 -11.71
C TYR A 305 -15.63 5.42 -11.01
N GLU A 306 -16.80 5.29 -11.64
CA GLU A 306 -18.08 5.74 -11.07
C GLU A 306 -18.45 5.05 -9.75
N PHE A 307 -18.01 3.82 -9.54
CA PHE A 307 -18.20 3.10 -8.29
C PHE A 307 -17.02 3.30 -7.34
N ALA A 308 -15.80 3.15 -7.85
CA ALA A 308 -14.60 3.04 -7.03
C ALA A 308 -14.14 4.38 -6.46
N LEU A 309 -14.13 5.47 -7.27
CA LEU A 309 -13.50 6.75 -6.88
C LEU A 309 -14.40 7.98 -7.00
N ASN A 310 -15.36 8.02 -7.95
CA ASN A 310 -16.20 9.20 -8.11
C ASN A 310 -17.12 9.39 -6.90
N LEU A 311 -16.88 10.44 -6.11
CA LEU A 311 -17.69 10.79 -4.93
C LEU A 311 -19.19 10.98 -5.24
N GLN A 312 -19.52 11.44 -6.45
CA GLN A 312 -20.89 11.64 -6.92
C GLN A 312 -21.41 10.49 -7.77
N GLY A 313 -20.58 9.47 -7.98
CA GLY A 313 -20.93 8.31 -8.77
C GLY A 313 -21.84 7.31 -8.06
N ARG A 314 -22.07 6.20 -8.71
CA ARG A 314 -22.95 5.14 -8.20
C ARG A 314 -22.41 4.50 -6.91
N GLY A 315 -23.30 4.16 -5.99
CA GLY A 315 -22.96 3.44 -4.76
C GLY A 315 -23.01 1.91 -4.89
N ASN A 316 -23.50 1.39 -6.01
CA ASN A 316 -23.59 -0.04 -6.29
C ASN A 316 -22.66 -0.44 -7.44
N TRP A 317 -21.99 -1.58 -7.28
CA TRP A 317 -21.04 -2.09 -8.29
C TRP A 317 -21.73 -2.66 -9.52
N ASN A 318 -22.85 -3.37 -9.31
CA ASN A 318 -23.62 -4.03 -10.37
C ASN A 318 -22.80 -5.06 -11.18
N HIS A 319 -21.76 -5.65 -10.60
CA HIS A 319 -20.84 -6.59 -11.24
C HIS A 319 -20.26 -6.07 -12.58
N ASP A 320 -19.95 -4.76 -12.64
CA ASP A 320 -19.35 -4.14 -13.81
C ASP A 320 -17.83 -4.40 -13.82
N THR A 321 -17.45 -5.47 -14.48
CA THR A 321 -16.07 -5.94 -14.56
C THR A 321 -15.31 -5.40 -15.77
N THR A 322 -15.99 -4.75 -16.70
CA THR A 322 -15.46 -4.41 -18.03
C THR A 322 -14.12 -3.68 -17.98
N ASN A 323 -14.03 -2.60 -17.20
CA ASN A 323 -12.82 -1.80 -17.13
C ASN A 323 -11.71 -2.52 -16.37
N ILE A 324 -12.05 -3.31 -15.34
CA ILE A 324 -11.09 -4.14 -14.60
C ILE A 324 -10.40 -5.11 -15.56
N ASP A 325 -11.19 -5.87 -16.32
CA ASP A 325 -10.68 -6.85 -17.28
C ASP A 325 -9.84 -6.19 -18.38
N MET A 326 -10.27 -5.03 -18.87
CA MET A 326 -9.54 -4.27 -19.90
C MET A 326 -8.18 -3.81 -19.38
N ILE A 327 -8.08 -3.30 -18.14
CA ILE A 327 -6.81 -2.89 -17.54
C ILE A 327 -5.90 -4.10 -17.36
N MET A 328 -6.39 -5.19 -16.75
CA MET A 328 -5.59 -6.40 -16.53
C MET A 328 -5.04 -6.97 -17.85
N ASN A 329 -5.85 -6.99 -18.91
CA ASN A 329 -5.41 -7.43 -20.24
C ASN A 329 -4.42 -6.44 -20.90
N SER A 330 -4.58 -5.14 -20.65
CA SER A 330 -3.65 -4.13 -21.14
C SER A 330 -2.28 -4.28 -20.48
N LEU A 331 -2.22 -4.44 -19.15
CA LEU A 331 -0.99 -4.64 -18.40
C LEU A 331 -0.28 -5.93 -18.80
N ASP A 332 -1.02 -7.01 -19.04
CA ASP A 332 -0.48 -8.24 -19.57
C ASP A 332 0.20 -8.02 -20.93
N THR A 333 -0.47 -7.37 -21.86
CA THR A 333 0.04 -7.07 -23.19
C THR A 333 1.27 -6.14 -23.16
N LEU A 334 1.22 -5.12 -22.29
CA LEU A 334 2.27 -4.09 -22.26
C LEU A 334 3.53 -4.58 -21.55
N PHE A 335 3.40 -5.38 -20.48
CA PHE A 335 4.48 -5.71 -19.56
C PHE A 335 4.64 -7.19 -19.26
N LEU A 336 3.61 -7.88 -18.72
CA LEU A 336 3.77 -9.26 -18.23
C LEU A 336 4.20 -10.23 -19.32
N SER A 337 3.62 -10.14 -20.53
CA SER A 337 4.01 -10.95 -21.69
C SER A 337 5.46 -10.73 -22.12
N LYS A 338 6.12 -9.69 -21.63
CA LYS A 338 7.54 -9.37 -21.88
C LYS A 338 8.43 -9.69 -20.69
N GLY A 339 7.89 -10.31 -19.64
CA GLY A 339 8.61 -10.64 -18.41
C GLY A 339 8.83 -9.46 -17.47
N ILE A 340 8.13 -8.33 -17.66
CA ILE A 340 8.17 -7.17 -16.77
C ILE A 340 7.03 -7.28 -15.76
N PRO A 341 7.31 -7.47 -14.47
CA PRO A 341 6.27 -7.60 -13.45
C PRO A 341 5.56 -6.27 -13.17
N VAL A 342 4.32 -6.37 -12.70
CA VAL A 342 3.45 -5.21 -12.41
C VAL A 342 2.89 -5.35 -11.00
N VAL A 343 2.85 -4.24 -10.26
CA VAL A 343 2.17 -4.09 -8.97
C VAL A 343 1.03 -3.09 -9.14
N MET A 344 -0.18 -3.47 -8.70
CA MET A 344 -1.29 -2.53 -8.55
C MET A 344 -1.11 -1.81 -7.21
N GLY A 345 -0.35 -0.70 -7.22
CA GLY A 345 0.06 0.06 -6.03
C GLY A 345 -1.12 0.65 -5.27
N GLU A 346 -2.20 1.00 -6.00
CA GLU A 346 -3.43 1.48 -5.38
C GLU A 346 -4.67 1.01 -6.13
N PHE A 347 -5.62 0.45 -5.38
CA PHE A 347 -6.99 0.21 -5.80
C PHE A 347 -7.92 0.33 -4.58
N GLY A 348 -9.21 0.41 -4.81
CA GLY A 348 -10.19 0.47 -3.73
C GLY A 348 -11.56 0.88 -4.22
N ALA A 349 -12.52 0.95 -3.31
CA ALA A 349 -13.84 1.49 -3.58
C ALA A 349 -14.35 2.29 -2.38
N LEU A 350 -14.91 3.47 -2.65
CA LEU A 350 -15.43 4.40 -1.66
C LEU A 350 -16.64 3.85 -0.88
N THR A 351 -16.66 4.12 0.42
CA THR A 351 -17.90 4.01 1.20
C THR A 351 -18.90 5.05 0.72
N LYS A 352 -20.05 4.63 0.21
CA LYS A 352 -21.12 5.49 -0.30
C LYS A 352 -22.44 5.20 0.38
N LYS A 353 -23.33 6.22 0.44
CA LYS A 353 -24.67 6.09 1.02
C LYS A 353 -25.63 5.38 0.04
N ALA A 354 -25.44 4.07 -0.14
CA ALA A 354 -26.34 3.24 -0.91
C ALA A 354 -26.62 1.95 -0.15
N GLU A 355 -27.83 1.42 -0.27
CA GLU A 355 -28.19 0.12 0.29
C GLU A 355 -27.30 -0.96 -0.36
N GLY A 356 -26.70 -1.83 0.47
CA GLY A 356 -25.84 -2.91 0.00
C GLY A 356 -24.41 -2.46 -0.42
N ASN A 357 -24.03 -1.19 -0.27
CA ASN A 357 -22.72 -0.70 -0.71
C ASN A 357 -21.53 -1.48 -0.09
N GLU A 358 -21.62 -1.89 1.18
CA GLU A 358 -20.56 -2.70 1.81
C GLU A 358 -20.42 -4.07 1.12
N GLN A 359 -21.54 -4.74 0.86
CA GLN A 359 -21.54 -6.02 0.15
C GLN A 359 -21.00 -5.86 -1.27
N ASP A 360 -21.44 -4.82 -1.99
CA ASP A 360 -20.91 -4.50 -3.33
C ASP A 360 -19.39 -4.25 -3.32
N ARG A 361 -18.87 -3.58 -2.29
CA ARG A 361 -17.43 -3.36 -2.11
C ARG A 361 -16.68 -4.66 -1.82
N ALA A 362 -17.28 -5.57 -1.07
CA ALA A 362 -16.68 -6.87 -0.78
C ALA A 362 -16.61 -7.75 -2.05
N GLU A 363 -17.70 -7.84 -2.81
CA GLU A 363 -17.75 -8.59 -4.07
C GLU A 363 -16.84 -7.98 -5.15
N PHE A 364 -16.76 -6.64 -5.20
CA PHE A 364 -15.82 -5.91 -6.04
C PHE A 364 -14.36 -6.25 -5.68
N ALA A 365 -14.02 -6.21 -4.40
CA ALA A 365 -12.66 -6.50 -3.92
C ALA A 365 -12.25 -7.94 -4.24
N GLU A 366 -13.17 -8.91 -4.04
CA GLU A 366 -12.96 -10.31 -4.42
C GLU A 366 -12.66 -10.44 -5.92
N TYR A 367 -13.52 -9.86 -6.77
CA TYR A 367 -13.36 -9.96 -8.22
C TYR A 367 -12.07 -9.28 -8.70
N TYR A 368 -11.81 -8.05 -8.23
CA TYR A 368 -10.64 -7.26 -8.65
C TYR A 368 -9.34 -7.99 -8.33
N VAL A 369 -9.22 -8.45 -7.09
CA VAL A 369 -8.04 -9.18 -6.62
C VAL A 369 -7.87 -10.50 -7.36
N ASN A 370 -8.96 -11.26 -7.56
CA ASN A 370 -8.93 -12.51 -8.33
C ASN A 370 -8.47 -12.30 -9.78
N ALA A 371 -8.99 -11.27 -10.46
CA ALA A 371 -8.62 -10.96 -11.84
C ALA A 371 -7.14 -10.57 -11.97
N ALA A 372 -6.62 -9.82 -11.00
CA ALA A 372 -5.23 -9.41 -10.95
C ALA A 372 -4.30 -10.58 -10.58
N ALA A 373 -4.63 -11.34 -9.53
CA ALA A 373 -3.83 -12.47 -9.05
C ALA A 373 -3.67 -13.57 -10.11
N LYS A 374 -4.70 -13.86 -10.92
CA LYS A 374 -4.61 -14.77 -12.08
C LYS A 374 -3.56 -14.34 -13.12
N LYS A 375 -3.11 -13.09 -13.08
CA LYS A 375 -2.05 -12.56 -13.93
C LYS A 375 -0.74 -12.32 -13.18
N GLY A 376 -0.68 -12.70 -11.89
CA GLY A 376 0.48 -12.46 -11.04
C GLY A 376 0.69 -10.99 -10.67
N ILE A 377 -0.39 -10.20 -10.62
CA ILE A 377 -0.37 -8.79 -10.22
C ILE A 377 -0.85 -8.68 -8.77
N PRO A 378 0.02 -8.43 -7.78
CA PRO A 378 -0.39 -8.10 -6.42
C PRO A 378 -1.11 -6.75 -6.39
N CYS A 379 -2.19 -6.68 -5.59
CA CYS A 379 -3.00 -5.47 -5.44
C CYS A 379 -2.92 -4.92 -4.02
N LEU A 380 -2.81 -3.58 -3.87
CA LEU A 380 -2.70 -2.93 -2.58
C LEU A 380 -3.90 -2.00 -2.37
N TRP A 381 -4.74 -2.31 -1.37
CA TRP A 381 -5.89 -1.49 -1.04
C TRP A 381 -5.46 -0.14 -0.48
N TRP A 382 -6.02 0.96 -1.02
CA TRP A 382 -5.84 2.28 -0.46
C TRP A 382 -6.70 2.45 0.81
N ASP A 383 -6.09 2.41 1.97
CA ASP A 383 -6.76 2.68 3.25
C ASP A 383 -6.30 4.02 3.81
N ASN A 384 -7.15 5.02 3.74
CA ASN A 384 -6.86 6.35 4.27
C ASN A 384 -7.33 6.58 5.71
N GLY A 385 -7.82 5.55 6.40
CA GLY A 385 -8.33 5.62 7.76
C GLY A 385 -9.63 6.43 7.90
N ALA A 386 -10.24 6.88 6.80
CA ALA A 386 -11.43 7.70 6.82
C ALA A 386 -12.72 6.87 6.68
N PHE A 387 -13.66 7.07 7.61
CA PHE A 387 -14.96 6.37 7.66
C PHE A 387 -16.14 7.31 7.57
N TYR A 388 -15.94 8.60 7.83
CA TYR A 388 -16.99 9.60 7.95
C TYR A 388 -16.57 10.91 7.28
N GLY A 389 -17.55 11.66 6.82
CA GLY A 389 -17.33 12.97 6.22
C GLY A 389 -17.86 13.07 4.79
N SER A 390 -17.36 14.04 4.05
CA SER A 390 -17.74 14.32 2.66
C SER A 390 -16.64 14.05 1.65
N GLY A 391 -15.46 13.63 2.11
CA GLY A 391 -14.31 13.31 1.28
C GLY A 391 -14.28 11.83 0.88
N GLU A 392 -13.12 11.40 0.47
CA GLU A 392 -12.84 10.01 0.12
C GLU A 392 -12.81 9.13 1.38
N LEU A 393 -13.60 8.08 1.39
CA LEU A 393 -13.80 7.19 2.53
C LEU A 393 -13.41 5.76 2.13
N PHE A 394 -12.12 5.45 2.28
CA PHE A 394 -11.55 4.15 1.93
C PHE A 394 -11.17 3.29 3.13
N GLY A 395 -11.31 3.82 4.36
CA GLY A 395 -10.90 3.14 5.59
C GLY A 395 -11.49 1.75 5.73
N LEU A 396 -10.67 0.79 6.15
CA LEU A 396 -11.06 -0.58 6.48
C LEU A 396 -10.85 -0.89 7.96
N ILE A 397 -9.72 -0.45 8.55
CA ILE A 397 -9.35 -0.67 9.94
C ILE A 397 -9.37 0.63 10.73
N ASP A 398 -10.00 0.63 11.91
CA ASP A 398 -9.94 1.74 12.86
C ASP A 398 -8.54 1.77 13.50
N ARG A 399 -7.75 2.78 13.17
CA ARG A 399 -6.34 2.88 13.58
C ARG A 399 -6.12 3.18 15.06
N LYS A 400 -7.21 3.43 15.83
CA LYS A 400 -7.16 3.65 17.28
C LYS A 400 -7.49 2.40 18.08
N THR A 401 -8.38 1.57 17.53
CA THR A 401 -8.87 0.36 18.22
C THR A 401 -8.36 -0.92 17.57
N TYR A 402 -7.77 -0.82 16.38
CA TYR A 402 -7.30 -1.93 15.54
C TYR A 402 -8.42 -2.88 15.11
N GLU A 403 -9.68 -2.41 15.20
CA GLU A 403 -10.86 -3.16 14.76
C GLU A 403 -11.12 -2.97 13.27
N TRP A 404 -11.33 -4.03 12.55
CA TRP A 404 -11.77 -3.99 11.17
C TRP A 404 -13.22 -3.53 11.10
N LYS A 405 -13.47 -2.35 10.53
CA LYS A 405 -14.82 -1.80 10.37
C LYS A 405 -15.58 -2.47 9.21
N TYR A 406 -14.84 -2.93 8.21
CA TYR A 406 -15.39 -3.63 7.04
C TYR A 406 -14.66 -4.96 6.82
N PRO A 407 -14.80 -5.94 7.73
CA PRO A 407 -14.12 -7.23 7.61
C PRO A 407 -14.54 -8.01 6.35
N SER A 408 -15.79 -7.83 5.89
CA SER A 408 -16.33 -8.44 4.67
C SER A 408 -15.52 -8.09 3.41
N ILE A 409 -15.01 -6.85 3.33
CA ILE A 409 -14.19 -6.40 2.18
C ILE A 409 -12.82 -7.08 2.21
N VAL A 410 -12.21 -7.17 3.41
CA VAL A 410 -10.93 -7.87 3.58
C VAL A 410 -11.08 -9.35 3.28
N ASP A 411 -12.14 -9.99 3.79
CA ASP A 411 -12.44 -11.39 3.51
C ASP A 411 -12.67 -11.62 2.00
N GLY A 412 -13.30 -10.65 1.30
CA GLY A 412 -13.42 -10.66 -0.17
C GLY A 412 -12.06 -10.65 -0.87
N MET A 413 -11.14 -9.77 -0.47
CA MET A 413 -9.77 -9.76 -1.02
C MET A 413 -9.04 -11.08 -0.80
N MET A 414 -9.08 -11.63 0.42
CA MET A 414 -8.42 -12.91 0.74
C MET A 414 -9.03 -14.08 -0.06
N LYS A 415 -10.34 -14.07 -0.25
CA LYS A 415 -11.03 -15.06 -1.09
C LYS A 415 -10.60 -14.93 -2.55
N GLY A 416 -10.47 -13.69 -3.07
CA GLY A 416 -10.00 -13.43 -4.43
C GLY A 416 -8.61 -14.02 -4.70
N ILE A 417 -7.68 -13.94 -3.72
CA ILE A 417 -6.37 -14.61 -3.80
C ILE A 417 -6.55 -16.13 -3.83
N ALA A 418 -7.27 -16.70 -2.85
CA ALA A 418 -7.42 -18.15 -2.71
C ALA A 418 -8.08 -18.82 -3.94
N GLU A 419 -8.95 -18.11 -4.66
CA GLU A 419 -9.60 -18.62 -5.87
C GLU A 419 -8.72 -18.47 -7.13
N ALA A 420 -7.61 -17.72 -7.05
CA ALA A 420 -6.68 -17.56 -8.16
C ALA A 420 -5.53 -18.58 -8.13
N GLU A 421 -5.20 -19.09 -6.93
CA GLU A 421 -4.23 -20.18 -6.70
C GLU A 421 -4.80 -21.54 -7.10
#